data_79a161d7543f98a4393c09196f27d121
#
_entry.id   79a161d7543f98a4393c09196f27d121
#
_cell.length_a   1.000
_cell.length_b   1.000
_cell.length_c   1.000
_cell.angle_alpha   90.00
_cell.angle_beta   90.00
_cell.angle_gamma   90.00
#
_symmetry.space_group_name_H-M   'P 1'
#
loop_
_entity.id
_entity.type
_entity.pdbx_description
1 polymer ?
#
loop_
_entity_poly.entity_id
_entity_poly.type
_entity_poly.pdbx_seq_one_letter_code
_entity_poly.pdbx_strand_id
1 'polypeptide(L)'
;VPRAELARIHASSGTTGKPTFVGYTRRDLDLWSRLCARFLVAGGLTPDQLVQVSFGYGLFTGGFGLHAGIERVGAAVLPASSGNTQRQILLLEDAGINTLICTPSYALNLAETITAMGKKGKLALRYAHLGGEPWTEEMRAGIEEELGIRAFNNYGLSEIIGPGVSGECAARCGMHIQEDQFIVECLD
;
A
#
# COMPACT_ATOMS: atom_id res chain seq x y z
N VAL A 1 -18.00 -18.89 -5.08
CA VAL A 1 -18.23 -18.22 -6.38
C VAL A 1 -18.05 -19.25 -7.49
N PRO A 2 -18.98 -19.38 -8.44
CA PRO A 2 -18.84 -20.25 -9.60
C PRO A 2 -17.61 -19.89 -10.44
N ARG A 3 -16.92 -20.90 -11.00
CA ARG A 3 -15.70 -20.66 -11.80
C ARG A 3 -15.92 -19.71 -12.98
N ALA A 4 -17.08 -19.73 -13.58
CA ALA A 4 -17.43 -18.87 -14.72
C ALA A 4 -17.50 -17.37 -14.36
N GLU A 5 -17.66 -17.03 -13.09
CA GLU A 5 -17.71 -15.65 -12.59
C GLU A 5 -16.37 -15.15 -12.09
N LEU A 6 -15.36 -16.03 -11.96
CA LEU A 6 -14.04 -15.66 -11.48
C LEU A 6 -13.30 -14.81 -12.52
N ALA A 7 -12.87 -13.63 -12.10
CA ALA A 7 -12.03 -12.72 -12.89
C ALA A 7 -10.56 -12.76 -12.46
N ARG A 8 -10.30 -13.07 -11.17
CA ARG A 8 -8.94 -13.14 -10.62
C ARG A 8 -8.90 -14.07 -9.42
N ILE A 9 -7.75 -14.68 -9.16
CA ILE A 9 -7.48 -15.49 -7.97
C ILE A 9 -6.20 -14.97 -7.33
N HIS A 10 -6.24 -14.77 -6.02
CA HIS A 10 -5.09 -14.51 -5.16
C HIS A 10 -4.98 -15.57 -4.09
N ALA A 11 -3.88 -15.57 -3.35
CA ALA A 11 -3.74 -16.40 -2.16
C ALA A 11 -3.01 -15.65 -1.05
N SER A 12 -3.24 -16.08 0.19
CA SER A 12 -2.48 -15.62 1.35
C SER A 12 -1.05 -16.17 1.32
N SER A 13 -0.16 -15.61 2.14
CA SER A 13 1.25 -16.05 2.23
C SER A 13 1.42 -17.48 2.72
N GLY A 14 0.42 -18.02 3.42
CA GLY A 14 0.47 -19.40 3.94
C GLY A 14 1.54 -19.64 5.00
N THR A 15 1.98 -18.61 5.71
CA THR A 15 3.03 -18.69 6.75
C THR A 15 2.72 -19.70 7.86
N THR A 16 1.43 -19.97 8.11
CA THR A 16 0.94 -20.91 9.13
C THR A 16 0.46 -22.24 8.56
N GLY A 17 0.61 -22.48 7.24
CA GLY A 17 0.13 -23.71 6.60
C GLY A 17 -0.11 -23.56 5.10
N LYS A 18 -1.19 -24.17 4.60
CA LYS A 18 -1.56 -24.05 3.18
C LYS A 18 -2.11 -22.66 2.88
N PRO A 19 -1.72 -22.03 1.76
CA PRO A 19 -2.27 -20.76 1.34
C PRO A 19 -3.80 -20.83 1.19
N THR A 20 -4.50 -19.80 1.66
CA THR A 20 -5.93 -19.63 1.40
C THR A 20 -6.11 -18.95 0.06
N PHE A 21 -6.81 -19.62 -0.87
CA PHE A 21 -7.15 -19.05 -2.17
C PHE A 21 -8.41 -18.19 -2.07
N VAL A 22 -8.32 -16.97 -2.62
CA VAL A 22 -9.42 -16.01 -2.66
C VAL A 22 -9.75 -15.70 -4.11
N GLY A 23 -10.99 -15.98 -4.51
CA GLY A 23 -11.48 -15.73 -5.86
C GLY A 23 -12.28 -14.44 -5.92
N TYR A 24 -12.01 -13.60 -6.90
CA TYR A 24 -12.66 -12.32 -7.14
C TYR A 24 -13.48 -12.34 -8.42
N THR A 25 -14.72 -11.86 -8.34
CA THR A 25 -15.51 -11.49 -9.51
C THR A 25 -15.10 -10.10 -10.02
N ARG A 26 -15.62 -9.68 -11.19
CA ARG A 26 -15.41 -8.30 -11.68
C ARG A 26 -15.99 -7.26 -10.72
N ARG A 27 -17.11 -7.58 -10.06
CA ARG A 27 -17.74 -6.72 -9.06
C ARG A 27 -16.86 -6.57 -7.82
N ASP A 28 -16.24 -7.66 -7.36
CA ASP A 28 -15.31 -7.62 -6.22
C ASP A 28 -14.07 -6.78 -6.54
N LEU A 29 -13.53 -6.90 -7.74
CA LEU A 29 -12.38 -6.08 -8.18
C LEU A 29 -12.74 -4.59 -8.27
N ASP A 30 -13.93 -4.24 -8.75
CA ASP A 30 -14.41 -2.86 -8.76
C ASP A 30 -14.61 -2.32 -7.36
N LEU A 31 -15.27 -3.10 -6.48
CA LEU A 31 -15.42 -2.76 -5.06
C LEU A 31 -14.05 -2.54 -4.42
N TRP A 32 -13.13 -3.48 -4.58
CA TRP A 32 -11.80 -3.41 -4.00
C TRP A 32 -11.02 -2.17 -4.42
N SER A 33 -11.05 -1.82 -5.71
CA SER A 33 -10.42 -0.59 -6.18
C SER A 33 -11.02 0.68 -5.56
N ARG A 34 -12.35 0.70 -5.30
CA ARG A 34 -13.02 1.80 -4.58
C ARG A 34 -12.57 1.91 -3.12
N LEU A 35 -12.46 0.77 -2.44
CA LEU A 35 -12.00 0.73 -1.04
C LEU A 35 -10.57 1.25 -0.92
N CYS A 36 -9.68 0.81 -1.82
CA CYS A 36 -8.31 1.33 -1.86
C CYS A 36 -8.26 2.83 -2.18
N ALA A 37 -9.02 3.31 -3.15
CA ALA A 37 -9.08 4.72 -3.49
C ALA A 37 -9.52 5.59 -2.31
N ARG A 38 -10.51 5.16 -1.52
CA ARG A 38 -11.04 5.90 -0.38
C ARG A 38 -9.97 6.20 0.67
N PHE A 39 -9.23 5.19 1.15
CA PHE A 39 -8.23 5.44 2.18
C PHE A 39 -7.00 6.17 1.63
N LEU A 40 -6.63 5.94 0.37
CA LEU A 40 -5.56 6.69 -0.28
C LEU A 40 -5.88 8.18 -0.35
N VAL A 41 -7.11 8.54 -0.77
CA VAL A 41 -7.57 9.94 -0.78
C VAL A 41 -7.67 10.51 0.64
N ALA A 42 -8.16 9.75 1.62
CA ALA A 42 -8.20 10.19 3.01
C ALA A 42 -6.81 10.50 3.56
N GLY A 43 -5.78 9.73 3.16
CA GLY A 43 -4.37 9.96 3.44
C GLY A 43 -3.70 11.00 2.53
N GLY A 44 -4.45 11.70 1.69
CA GLY A 44 -3.96 12.83 0.90
C GLY A 44 -3.49 12.52 -0.51
N LEU A 45 -3.80 11.35 -1.08
CA LEU A 45 -3.52 11.07 -2.48
C LEU A 45 -4.42 11.91 -3.40
N THR A 46 -3.81 12.56 -4.37
CA THR A 46 -4.47 13.41 -5.38
C THR A 46 -4.12 12.95 -6.81
N PRO A 47 -4.92 13.31 -7.83
CA PRO A 47 -4.70 12.88 -9.22
C PRO A 47 -3.37 13.34 -9.84
N ASP A 48 -2.76 14.39 -9.33
CA ASP A 48 -1.49 14.96 -9.82
C ASP A 48 -0.25 14.24 -9.24
N GLN A 49 -0.44 13.28 -8.35
CA GLN A 49 0.68 12.55 -7.73
C GLN A 49 1.18 11.40 -8.59
N LEU A 50 2.49 11.14 -8.47
CA LEU A 50 3.19 10.00 -9.04
C LEU A 50 3.51 9.00 -7.93
N VAL A 51 2.97 7.81 -8.03
CA VAL A 51 2.99 6.81 -6.95
C VAL A 51 3.82 5.61 -7.35
N GLN A 52 4.86 5.28 -6.58
CA GLN A 52 5.56 4.01 -6.73
C GLN A 52 4.97 2.95 -5.80
N VAL A 53 4.57 1.82 -6.36
CA VAL A 53 4.11 0.64 -5.62
C VAL A 53 5.24 -0.36 -5.55
N SER A 54 5.77 -0.57 -4.33
CA SER A 54 6.87 -1.48 -4.02
C SER A 54 6.40 -2.77 -3.32
N PHE A 55 5.13 -3.13 -3.52
CA PHE A 55 4.61 -4.46 -3.20
C PHE A 55 4.74 -5.40 -4.41
N GLY A 56 4.95 -6.70 -4.13
CA GLY A 56 4.99 -7.70 -5.19
C GLY A 56 3.67 -7.80 -5.97
N TYR A 57 3.76 -7.85 -7.30
CA TYR A 57 2.64 -8.05 -8.22
C TYR A 57 2.45 -9.54 -8.56
N GLY A 58 2.43 -10.37 -7.56
CA GLY A 58 2.30 -11.81 -7.72
C GLY A 58 1.00 -12.34 -7.12
N LEU A 59 1.13 -13.42 -6.38
CA LEU A 59 0.02 -14.15 -5.78
C LEU A 59 -0.72 -13.34 -4.71
N PHE A 60 -0.02 -12.42 -4.03
CA PHE A 60 -0.57 -11.63 -2.93
C PHE A 60 -1.40 -10.44 -3.40
N THR A 61 -2.29 -9.97 -2.54
CA THR A 61 -3.27 -8.93 -2.86
C THR A 61 -2.71 -7.52 -2.88
N GLY A 62 -1.63 -7.24 -2.13
CA GLY A 62 -1.14 -5.89 -1.86
C GLY A 62 -0.90 -5.05 -3.11
N GLY A 63 -0.09 -5.54 -4.05
CA GLY A 63 0.27 -4.78 -5.26
C GLY A 63 -0.94 -4.41 -6.12
N PHE A 64 -1.75 -5.39 -6.46
CA PHE A 64 -2.87 -5.18 -7.41
C PHE A 64 -4.02 -4.34 -6.84
N GLY A 65 -4.34 -4.47 -5.56
CA GLY A 65 -5.42 -3.69 -4.95
C GLY A 65 -5.06 -2.21 -4.88
N LEU A 66 -3.86 -1.92 -4.42
CA LEU A 66 -3.33 -0.56 -4.33
C LEU A 66 -3.19 0.09 -5.71
N HIS A 67 -2.64 -0.64 -6.68
CA HIS A 67 -2.53 -0.20 -8.07
C HIS A 67 -3.90 0.25 -8.63
N ALA A 68 -4.90 -0.63 -8.55
CA ALA A 68 -6.24 -0.31 -9.03
C ALA A 68 -6.89 0.87 -8.28
N GLY A 69 -6.58 1.03 -6.99
CA GLY A 69 -7.02 2.17 -6.18
C GLY A 69 -6.39 3.48 -6.64
N ILE A 70 -5.09 3.49 -6.94
CA ILE A 70 -4.35 4.65 -7.43
C ILE A 70 -4.90 5.10 -8.78
N GLU A 71 -5.05 4.17 -9.73
CA GLU A 71 -5.64 4.46 -11.05
C GLU A 71 -7.06 5.03 -10.92
N ARG A 72 -7.86 4.51 -9.98
CA ARG A 72 -9.21 5.01 -9.72
C ARG A 72 -9.23 6.44 -9.16
N VAL A 73 -8.23 6.83 -8.40
CA VAL A 73 -8.05 8.24 -7.97
C VAL A 73 -7.71 9.14 -9.15
N GLY A 74 -7.10 8.60 -10.20
CA GLY A 74 -6.58 9.33 -11.35
C GLY A 74 -5.11 9.69 -11.23
N ALA A 75 -4.42 9.19 -10.19
CA ALA A 75 -2.98 9.35 -10.03
C ALA A 75 -2.20 8.36 -10.92
N ALA A 76 -0.99 8.72 -11.30
CA ALA A 76 -0.14 7.84 -12.08
C ALA A 76 0.58 6.84 -11.18
N VAL A 77 0.59 5.56 -11.58
CA VAL A 77 1.22 4.48 -10.81
C VAL A 77 2.43 3.92 -11.54
N LEU A 78 3.56 3.79 -10.83
CA LEU A 78 4.75 3.06 -11.26
C LEU A 78 4.78 1.71 -10.52
N PRO A 79 4.53 0.57 -11.21
CA PRO A 79 4.47 -0.75 -10.60
C PRO A 79 5.87 -1.35 -10.45
N ALA A 80 6.68 -0.81 -9.52
CA ALA A 80 8.07 -1.21 -9.33
C ALA A 80 8.21 -2.65 -8.81
N SER A 81 7.15 -3.20 -8.18
CA SER A 81 7.17 -4.51 -7.53
C SER A 81 8.15 -4.56 -6.34
N SER A 82 8.49 -5.75 -5.86
CA SER A 82 9.44 -5.95 -4.77
C SER A 82 10.85 -6.25 -5.28
N GLY A 83 11.84 -6.09 -4.40
CA GLY A 83 13.25 -6.44 -4.68
C GLY A 83 14.05 -5.32 -5.34
N ASN A 84 15.36 -5.54 -5.44
CA ASN A 84 16.36 -4.62 -5.99
C ASN A 84 16.21 -3.16 -5.49
N THR A 85 16.53 -2.94 -4.23
CA THR A 85 16.37 -1.65 -3.55
C THR A 85 17.06 -0.48 -4.27
N GLN A 86 18.27 -0.70 -4.79
CA GLN A 86 18.99 0.36 -5.53
C GLN A 86 18.23 0.78 -6.80
N ARG A 87 17.71 -0.19 -7.55
CA ARG A 87 16.88 0.11 -8.73
C ARG A 87 15.62 0.87 -8.35
N GLN A 88 14.98 0.52 -7.25
CA GLN A 88 13.78 1.24 -6.79
C GLN A 88 14.07 2.68 -6.44
N ILE A 89 15.24 2.97 -5.83
CA ILE A 89 15.68 4.33 -5.53
C ILE A 89 15.96 5.12 -6.82
N LEU A 90 16.56 4.50 -7.83
CA LEU A 90 16.74 5.15 -9.14
C LEU A 90 15.40 5.48 -9.79
N LEU A 91 14.42 4.58 -9.70
CA LEU A 91 13.07 4.85 -10.21
C LEU A 91 12.37 5.99 -9.46
N LEU A 92 12.52 6.08 -8.13
CA LEU A 92 12.01 7.21 -7.33
C LEU A 92 12.58 8.54 -7.82
N GLU A 93 13.88 8.57 -8.12
CA GLU A 93 14.59 9.77 -8.58
C GLU A 93 14.22 10.12 -10.02
N ASP A 94 14.42 9.19 -10.96
CA ASP A 94 14.29 9.43 -12.40
C ASP A 94 12.86 9.79 -12.81
N ALA A 95 11.86 9.17 -12.16
CA ALA A 95 10.45 9.45 -12.42
C ALA A 95 9.89 10.60 -11.57
N GLY A 96 10.65 11.15 -10.63
CA GLY A 96 10.18 12.23 -9.74
C GLY A 96 9.02 11.79 -8.85
N ILE A 97 9.04 10.55 -8.39
CA ILE A 97 7.97 9.97 -7.56
C ILE A 97 7.83 10.76 -6.25
N ASN A 98 6.59 11.15 -5.93
CA ASN A 98 6.28 11.91 -4.72
C ASN A 98 5.52 11.11 -3.66
N THR A 99 5.00 9.93 -4.01
CA THR A 99 4.28 9.04 -3.08
C THR A 99 4.81 7.62 -3.19
N LEU A 100 5.18 7.03 -2.05
CA LEU A 100 5.66 5.66 -1.93
C LEU A 100 4.60 4.76 -1.29
N ILE A 101 4.44 3.55 -1.79
CA ILE A 101 3.60 2.52 -1.19
C ILE A 101 4.41 1.24 -0.99
N CYS A 102 4.61 0.85 0.27
CA CYS A 102 5.38 -0.35 0.63
C CYS A 102 5.07 -0.83 2.07
N THR A 103 5.79 -1.83 2.56
CA THR A 103 5.76 -2.19 3.97
C THR A 103 6.60 -1.20 4.80
N PRO A 104 6.28 -0.99 6.09
CA PRO A 104 7.07 -0.15 6.99
C PRO A 104 8.55 -0.57 7.08
N SER A 105 8.83 -1.87 7.22
CA SER A 105 10.22 -2.39 7.25
C SER A 105 10.98 -2.09 5.96
N TYR A 106 10.29 -2.16 4.82
CA TYR A 106 10.92 -1.82 3.54
C TYR A 106 11.16 -0.32 3.39
N ALA A 107 10.29 0.52 3.94
CA ALA A 107 10.52 1.97 3.98
C ALA A 107 11.79 2.34 4.76
N LEU A 108 12.06 1.66 5.90
CA LEU A 108 13.32 1.82 6.65
C LEU A 108 14.53 1.38 5.83
N ASN A 109 14.46 0.22 5.19
CA ASN A 109 15.54 -0.27 4.32
C ASN A 109 15.83 0.70 3.16
N LEU A 110 14.78 1.28 2.56
CA LEU A 110 14.91 2.32 1.55
C LEU A 110 15.61 3.57 2.12
N ALA A 111 15.21 4.02 3.31
CA ALA A 111 15.78 5.20 3.97
C ALA A 111 17.28 5.04 4.22
N GLU A 112 17.70 3.90 4.77
CA GLU A 112 19.10 3.55 4.98
C GLU A 112 19.88 3.53 3.67
N THR A 113 19.34 2.90 2.63
CA THR A 113 19.99 2.79 1.33
C THR A 113 20.07 4.15 0.64
N ILE A 114 19.03 4.99 0.70
CA ILE A 114 19.00 6.37 0.17
C ILE A 114 20.11 7.19 0.83
N THR A 115 20.25 7.07 2.15
CA THR A 115 21.31 7.76 2.92
C THR A 115 22.71 7.28 2.50
N ALA A 116 22.92 5.96 2.40
CA ALA A 116 24.17 5.36 1.94
C ALA A 116 24.55 5.78 0.51
N MET A 117 23.56 6.00 -0.36
CA MET A 117 23.76 6.50 -1.73
C MET A 117 23.97 8.04 -1.79
N GLY A 118 23.95 8.76 -0.66
CA GLY A 118 24.08 10.22 -0.61
C GLY A 118 22.89 10.96 -1.25
N LYS A 119 21.71 10.36 -1.27
CA LYS A 119 20.48 10.89 -1.90
C LYS A 119 19.45 11.44 -0.90
N LYS A 120 19.75 11.44 0.41
CA LYS A 120 18.86 12.00 1.43
C LYS A 120 18.54 13.47 1.13
N GLY A 121 17.26 13.82 1.14
CA GLY A 121 16.76 15.16 0.83
C GLY A 121 16.81 15.56 -0.66
N LYS A 122 17.19 14.64 -1.57
CA LYS A 122 17.25 14.91 -3.02
C LYS A 122 16.08 14.35 -3.82
N LEU A 123 15.28 13.45 -3.22
CA LEU A 123 14.12 12.85 -3.85
C LEU A 123 12.89 13.76 -3.74
N ALA A 124 11.96 13.60 -4.69
CA ALA A 124 10.70 14.33 -4.69
C ALA A 124 9.66 13.78 -3.69
N LEU A 125 10.02 12.74 -2.93
CA LEU A 125 9.11 12.09 -1.97
C LEU A 125 8.51 13.08 -0.98
N ARG A 126 7.21 12.92 -0.72
CA ARG A 126 6.42 13.73 0.24
C ARG A 126 5.52 12.87 1.10
N TYR A 127 5.04 11.74 0.56
CA TYR A 127 4.06 10.89 1.22
C TYR A 127 4.44 9.42 1.13
N ALA A 128 4.01 8.64 2.12
CA ALA A 128 3.99 7.19 2.03
C ALA A 128 2.70 6.61 2.60
N HIS A 129 2.16 5.59 1.95
CA HIS A 129 1.10 4.74 2.48
C HIS A 129 1.71 3.38 2.81
N LEU A 130 1.80 3.07 4.11
CA LEU A 130 2.49 1.91 4.63
C LEU A 130 1.51 0.91 5.23
N GLY A 131 1.78 -0.38 5.06
CA GLY A 131 0.92 -1.43 5.61
C GLY A 131 1.44 -2.83 5.28
N GLY A 132 0.62 -3.85 5.56
CA GLY A 132 0.96 -5.24 5.34
C GLY A 132 1.73 -5.89 6.50
N GLU A 133 2.16 -5.11 7.48
CA GLU A 133 2.75 -5.54 8.74
C GLU A 133 2.46 -4.53 9.85
N PRO A 134 2.47 -4.93 11.14
CA PRO A 134 2.35 -4.00 12.25
C PRO A 134 3.60 -3.13 12.39
N TRP A 135 3.42 -1.89 12.84
CA TRP A 135 4.50 -0.94 13.09
C TRP A 135 4.12 0.06 14.20
N THR A 136 5.13 0.69 14.81
CA THR A 136 4.96 1.59 15.96
C THR A 136 5.06 3.05 15.54
N GLU A 137 4.63 3.97 16.43
CA GLU A 137 4.81 5.41 16.22
C GLU A 137 6.28 5.83 16.22
N GLU A 138 7.17 5.12 16.96
CA GLU A 138 8.60 5.35 16.89
C GLU A 138 9.16 5.00 15.51
N MET A 139 8.73 3.88 14.94
CA MET A 139 9.10 3.48 13.58
C MET A 139 8.59 4.49 12.56
N ARG A 140 7.36 5.00 12.74
CA ARG A 140 6.79 6.08 11.93
C ARG A 140 7.69 7.32 11.96
N ALA A 141 8.02 7.79 13.17
CA ALA A 141 8.84 8.98 13.34
C ALA A 141 10.20 8.84 12.66
N GLY A 142 10.85 7.68 12.80
CA GLY A 142 12.12 7.38 12.13
C GLY A 142 12.01 7.40 10.59
N ILE A 143 10.97 6.77 10.03
CA ILE A 143 10.73 6.77 8.58
C ILE A 143 10.48 8.20 8.08
N GLU A 144 9.64 8.97 8.78
CA GLU A 144 9.31 10.35 8.40
C GLU A 144 10.53 11.26 8.44
N GLU A 145 11.37 11.14 9.48
CA GLU A 145 12.61 11.92 9.62
C GLU A 145 13.63 11.57 8.53
N GLU A 146 13.85 10.28 8.30
CA GLU A 146 14.88 9.83 7.36
C GLU A 146 14.51 10.12 5.90
N LEU A 147 13.25 9.95 5.52
CA LEU A 147 12.78 10.17 4.16
C LEU A 147 12.26 11.59 3.89
N GLY A 148 12.01 12.39 4.93
CA GLY A 148 11.41 13.72 4.81
C GLY A 148 9.96 13.68 4.31
N ILE A 149 9.19 12.70 4.72
CA ILE A 149 7.84 12.42 4.23
C ILE A 149 6.80 12.45 5.34
N ARG A 150 5.54 12.34 4.95
CA ARG A 150 4.43 12.04 5.84
C ARG A 150 3.89 10.63 5.57
N ALA A 151 3.88 9.77 6.59
CA ALA A 151 3.50 8.38 6.47
C ALA A 151 2.10 8.11 7.03
N PHE A 152 1.30 7.33 6.29
CA PHE A 152 -0.05 6.92 6.63
C PHE A 152 -0.14 5.41 6.74
N ASN A 153 -0.83 4.93 7.77
CA ASN A 153 -1.07 3.51 7.98
C ASN A 153 -2.31 3.04 7.21
N ASN A 154 -2.25 1.83 6.70
CA ASN A 154 -3.39 1.14 6.11
C ASN A 154 -3.40 -0.34 6.50
N TYR A 155 -4.60 -0.88 6.62
CA TYR A 155 -4.81 -2.27 7.02
C TYR A 155 -5.67 -3.02 6.01
N GLY A 156 -5.33 -4.29 5.87
CA GLY A 156 -6.07 -5.29 5.13
C GLY A 156 -5.31 -6.61 5.09
N LEU A 157 -5.99 -7.68 4.70
CA LEU A 157 -5.39 -9.00 4.53
C LEU A 157 -6.07 -9.74 3.39
N SER A 158 -5.37 -10.70 2.81
CA SER A 158 -5.85 -11.42 1.61
C SER A 158 -7.19 -12.11 1.85
N GLU A 159 -7.44 -12.61 3.06
CA GLU A 159 -8.65 -13.33 3.45
C GLU A 159 -9.90 -12.43 3.49
N ILE A 160 -9.73 -11.12 3.57
CA ILE A 160 -10.84 -10.15 3.63
C ILE A 160 -10.83 -9.20 2.42
N ILE A 161 -10.48 -9.59 1.24
CA ILE A 161 -10.38 -8.77 0.01
C ILE A 161 -9.00 -8.13 -0.25
N GLY A 162 -8.07 -8.08 0.70
CA GLY A 162 -6.76 -7.43 0.56
C GLY A 162 -6.69 -6.06 1.25
N PRO A 163 -5.80 -5.14 0.84
CA PRO A 163 -5.77 -3.78 1.37
C PRO A 163 -7.09 -3.05 1.09
N GLY A 164 -7.45 -2.12 1.98
CA GLY A 164 -8.68 -1.33 1.84
C GLY A 164 -9.74 -1.60 2.91
N VAL A 165 -9.44 -2.39 3.94
CA VAL A 165 -10.34 -2.57 5.10
C VAL A 165 -10.41 -1.28 5.91
N SER A 166 -9.24 -0.70 6.21
CA SER A 166 -9.14 0.59 6.90
C SER A 166 -7.87 1.34 6.52
N GLY A 167 -7.84 2.63 6.83
CA GLY A 167 -6.67 3.47 6.65
C GLY A 167 -6.77 4.79 7.38
N GLU A 168 -5.64 5.41 7.62
CA GLU A 168 -5.57 6.72 8.25
C GLU A 168 -5.99 7.84 7.29
N CYS A 169 -6.54 8.88 7.86
CA CYS A 169 -6.71 10.18 7.19
C CYS A 169 -5.59 11.15 7.57
N ALA A 170 -5.67 12.37 7.06
CA ALA A 170 -4.70 13.42 7.34
C ALA A 170 -4.53 13.75 8.85
N ALA A 171 -5.51 13.44 9.71
CA ALA A 171 -5.41 13.65 11.16
C ALA A 171 -4.52 12.60 11.85
N ARG A 172 -4.38 11.39 11.27
CA ARG A 172 -3.58 10.28 11.80
C ARG A 172 -3.88 9.90 13.26
N CYS A 173 -5.15 10.01 13.64
CA CYS A 173 -5.65 9.69 14.97
C CYS A 173 -6.49 8.40 14.91
N GLY A 174 -5.85 7.28 14.55
CA GLY A 174 -6.50 6.01 14.27
C GLY A 174 -6.92 5.85 12.80
N MET A 175 -7.41 4.65 12.46
CA MET A 175 -7.81 4.29 11.10
C MET A 175 -9.33 4.34 10.94
N HIS A 176 -9.79 4.90 9.84
CA HIS A 176 -11.19 4.82 9.43
C HIS A 176 -11.48 3.45 8.84
N ILE A 177 -12.43 2.74 9.41
CA ILE A 177 -12.92 1.47 8.90
C ILE A 177 -14.00 1.75 7.85
N GLN A 178 -14.03 0.97 6.79
CA GLN A 178 -15.05 1.11 5.74
C GLN A 178 -16.33 0.34 6.14
N GLU A 179 -17.09 0.90 7.07
CA GLU A 179 -18.26 0.30 7.73
C GLU A 179 -19.41 -0.05 6.78
N ASP A 180 -19.44 0.53 5.58
CA ASP A 180 -20.38 0.16 4.52
C ASP A 180 -20.07 -1.20 3.87
N GLN A 181 -18.91 -1.79 4.17
CA GLN A 181 -18.44 -3.06 3.60
C GLN A 181 -17.97 -4.06 4.66
N PHE A 182 -17.56 -3.61 5.83
CA PHE A 182 -16.99 -4.47 6.89
C PHE A 182 -17.73 -4.25 8.22
N ILE A 183 -17.99 -5.36 8.89
CA ILE A 183 -18.48 -5.35 10.29
C ILE A 183 -17.28 -5.55 11.18
N VAL A 184 -17.12 -4.68 12.18
CA VAL A 184 -16.05 -4.74 13.17
C VAL A 184 -16.63 -5.06 14.52
N GLU A 185 -16.08 -6.06 15.17
CA GLU A 185 -16.42 -6.47 16.54
C GLU A 185 -15.19 -6.26 17.42
N CYS A 186 -15.35 -5.57 18.55
CA CYS A 186 -14.34 -5.50 19.60
C CYS A 186 -14.61 -6.65 20.58
N LEU A 187 -13.64 -7.54 20.72
CA LEU A 187 -13.72 -8.67 21.66
C LEU A 187 -12.79 -8.40 22.83
N ASP A 188 -13.29 -8.72 24.05
CA ASP A 188 -12.52 -8.64 25.31
C ASP A 188 -11.51 -9.78 25.43
#